data_1b4c3f6f44dc1306959a77e7c878ac5d
#
_entry.id   1b4c3f6f44dc1306959a77e7c878ac5d
#
_cell.length_a   1.000
_cell.length_b   1.000
_cell.length_c   1.000
_cell.angle_alpha   90.00
_cell.angle_beta   90.00
_cell.angle_gamma   90.00
#
_symmetry.space_group_name_H-M   'P 1'
#
loop_
_entity.id
_entity.type
_entity.pdbx_description
1 polymer ?
#
loop_
_entity_poly.entity_id
_entity_poly.type
_entity_poly.pdbx_seq_one_letter_code
_entity_poly.pdbx_strand_id
1 'polypeptide(L)'
;MSLKGKLKAFFYGSYGGGAVRKRNTSNNEEYVDLDLEEYETELREEEGVKMFVKIAELTGLYDVPELKKEIYAGNMLILDVSLAKHDKVSLEKAIKDLKRVAMDVNGDIAGIGDNQIIVTPTGVKIERKKMKSSS
;
A
#
# COMPACT_ATOMS: atom_id res chain seq x y z
N MET A 1 3.65 13.44 9.75
CA MET A 1 4.40 12.36 9.29
C MET A 1 3.91 11.86 8.00
N SER A 2 4.79 11.48 7.15
CA SER A 2 4.38 11.09 5.84
C SER A 2 3.82 9.69 5.82
N LEU A 3 3.09 9.36 4.80
CA LEU A 3 2.58 8.03 4.65
C LEU A 3 3.71 7.04 4.56
N LYS A 4 4.82 7.44 3.99
CA LYS A 4 5.95 6.56 3.88
C LYS A 4 6.38 6.08 5.24
N GLY A 5 6.41 6.96 6.22
CA GLY A 5 6.74 6.56 7.57
C GLY A 5 5.72 5.61 8.15
N LYS A 6 4.45 5.85 7.84
CA LYS A 6 3.42 4.98 8.34
C LYS A 6 3.51 3.60 7.72
N LEU A 7 3.78 3.55 6.43
CA LEU A 7 3.90 2.27 5.76
C LEU A 7 5.04 1.47 6.34
N LYS A 8 6.17 2.13 6.60
CA LYS A 8 7.27 1.44 7.17
C LYS A 8 6.96 0.88 8.53
N ALA A 9 6.33 1.66 9.36
CA ALA A 9 5.99 1.21 10.69
C ALA A 9 5.06 0.03 10.62
N PHE A 10 4.12 0.06 9.69
CA PHE A 10 3.19 -1.00 9.54
C PHE A 10 3.88 -2.28 9.14
N PHE A 11 4.78 -2.21 8.17
CA PHE A 11 5.49 -3.38 7.74
C PHE A 11 6.38 -3.94 8.82
N TYR A 12 7.09 -3.10 9.52
CA TYR A 12 7.96 -3.59 10.57
C TYR A 12 7.15 -4.29 11.64
N GLY A 13 5.99 -3.79 11.94
CA GLY A 13 5.15 -4.44 12.90
C GLY A 13 4.71 -5.79 12.42
N SER A 14 4.39 -5.88 11.13
CA SER A 14 3.96 -7.14 10.58
C SER A 14 5.06 -8.16 10.54
N TYR A 15 6.26 -7.73 10.19
CA TYR A 15 7.31 -8.67 10.06
C TYR A 15 8.01 -8.89 11.34
N GLY A 16 7.73 -8.17 12.33
CA GLY A 16 8.52 -8.23 13.49
C GLY A 16 9.85 -7.69 13.18
N GLY A 17 10.03 -7.10 12.16
CA GLY A 17 11.18 -6.45 11.70
C GLY A 17 12.38 -6.32 12.56
N GLY A 18 12.55 -7.17 13.47
CA GLY A 18 13.60 -7.05 14.40
C GLY A 18 14.95 -6.95 13.79
N ALA A 19 15.16 -7.72 12.79
CA ALA A 19 16.47 -7.72 12.17
C ALA A 19 16.82 -6.35 11.62
N VAL A 20 15.89 -5.72 11.02
CA VAL A 20 16.17 -4.42 10.47
C VAL A 20 16.40 -3.41 11.55
N ARG A 21 15.60 -3.46 12.59
CA ARG A 21 15.78 -2.52 13.64
C ARG A 21 17.04 -2.65 14.33
N LYS A 22 17.56 -3.83 14.45
CA LYS A 22 18.75 -3.95 15.13
C LYS A 22 19.82 -3.26 14.44
N ARG A 23 19.82 -3.25 13.16
CA ARG A 23 20.88 -2.62 12.55
C ARG A 23 20.82 -1.20 12.66
N ASN A 24 19.78 -0.68 12.93
CA ASN A 24 19.69 0.59 12.93
C ASN A 24 20.08 1.35 13.98
N THR A 25 20.38 0.86 14.90
CA THR A 25 20.85 1.54 15.94
C THR A 25 21.04 2.84 15.57
N SER A 26 21.24 3.48 15.95
CA SER A 26 21.54 4.76 16.07
C SER A 26 21.36 5.51 14.95
N ASN A 27 21.60 5.28 13.94
CA ASN A 27 21.75 6.23 13.14
C ASN A 27 20.83 6.39 12.25
N ASN A 28 19.89 5.91 12.07
CA ASN A 28 19.46 6.17 11.04
C ASN A 28 18.34 5.58 10.49
N GLU A 29 17.22 6.26 10.65
CA GLU A 29 16.02 5.94 10.04
C GLU A 29 16.07 6.02 8.56
N GLU A 30 16.84 6.91 8.00
CA GLU A 30 17.00 6.99 6.59
C GLU A 30 17.61 5.77 6.02
N TYR A 31 18.57 5.25 6.70
CA TYR A 31 19.26 4.07 6.27
C TYR A 31 18.30 2.89 6.29
N VAL A 32 17.40 2.85 7.25
CA VAL A 32 16.43 1.79 7.32
C VAL A 32 15.49 1.84 6.12
N ASP A 33 15.12 3.03 5.66
CA ASP A 33 14.29 3.16 4.51
C ASP A 33 14.93 2.55 3.29
N LEU A 34 16.20 2.82 3.06
CA LEU A 34 16.89 2.26 1.92
C LEU A 34 17.01 0.77 2.05
N ASP A 35 17.27 0.30 3.23
CA ASP A 35 17.38 -1.11 3.47
C ASP A 35 16.07 -1.83 3.16
N LEU A 36 14.95 -1.24 3.51
CA LEU A 36 13.69 -1.87 3.26
C LEU A 36 13.42 -1.98 1.77
N GLU A 37 13.70 -0.92 1.04
CA GLU A 37 13.48 -0.95 -0.39
C GLU A 37 14.39 -1.96 -1.07
N GLU A 38 15.63 -2.05 -0.64
CA GLU A 38 16.53 -3.01 -1.21
C GLU A 38 16.09 -4.43 -0.89
N TYR A 39 15.64 -4.63 0.32
CA TYR A 39 15.19 -5.94 0.73
C TYR A 39 14.01 -6.40 -0.13
N GLU A 40 13.07 -5.50 -0.39
CA GLU A 40 11.92 -5.85 -1.21
C GLU A 40 12.36 -6.15 -2.64
N THR A 41 13.31 -5.41 -3.17
CA THR A 41 13.80 -5.66 -4.50
C THR A 41 14.48 -7.02 -4.58
N GLU A 42 15.28 -7.33 -3.58
CA GLU A 42 15.94 -8.62 -3.55
C GLU A 42 14.95 -9.77 -3.46
N LEU A 43 13.91 -9.61 -2.66
CA LEU A 43 12.91 -10.64 -2.57
C LEU A 43 12.24 -10.89 -3.91
N ARG A 44 11.94 -9.82 -4.64
CA ARG A 44 11.31 -10.01 -5.92
C ARG A 44 12.20 -10.75 -6.87
N GLU A 45 13.47 -10.43 -6.86
CA GLU A 45 14.36 -11.03 -7.83
C GLU A 45 14.79 -12.44 -7.47
N GLU A 46 15.10 -12.64 -6.21
CA GLU A 46 15.64 -13.92 -5.82
C GLU A 46 14.61 -14.94 -5.45
N GLU A 47 13.53 -14.52 -4.90
CA GLU A 47 12.53 -15.43 -4.42
C GLU A 47 11.35 -15.60 -5.35
N GLY A 48 11.38 -14.94 -6.50
CA GLY A 48 10.28 -15.06 -7.45
C GLY A 48 9.02 -14.32 -7.05
N VAL A 49 9.15 -13.35 -6.18
CA VAL A 49 8.00 -12.59 -5.73
C VAL A 49 7.49 -11.73 -6.88
N LYS A 50 6.22 -11.85 -7.22
CA LYS A 50 5.64 -11.09 -8.31
C LYS A 50 5.12 -9.74 -7.86
N MET A 51 4.65 -9.66 -6.65
CA MET A 51 3.98 -8.47 -6.19
C MET A 51 3.87 -8.55 -4.69
N PHE A 52 3.91 -7.40 -4.03
CA PHE A 52 3.61 -7.36 -2.61
C PHE A 52 2.20 -6.83 -2.43
N VAL A 53 1.52 -7.29 -1.41
CA VAL A 53 0.25 -6.72 -0.98
C VAL A 53 0.60 -5.83 0.20
N LYS A 54 0.45 -4.53 0.03
CA LYS A 54 0.83 -3.59 1.06
C LYS A 54 -0.41 -3.01 1.70
N ILE A 55 -0.42 -2.97 3.01
CA ILE A 55 -1.57 -2.52 3.77
C ILE A 55 -1.22 -1.17 4.39
N ALA A 56 -2.07 -0.20 4.22
CA ALA A 56 -1.79 1.14 4.70
C ALA A 56 -3.06 1.87 5.08
N GLU A 57 -2.90 3.06 5.66
CA GLU A 57 -4.01 3.91 5.99
C GLU A 57 -4.00 5.10 5.07
N LEU A 58 -5.16 5.50 4.60
CA LEU A 58 -5.30 6.73 3.83
C LEU A 58 -5.91 7.73 4.77
N THR A 59 -5.17 8.76 5.14
CA THR A 59 -5.64 9.75 6.10
C THR A 59 -5.90 11.10 5.47
N GLY A 60 -5.44 11.33 4.26
CA GLY A 60 -5.68 12.59 3.56
C GLY A 60 -5.00 12.60 2.21
N LEU A 61 -5.14 13.72 1.52
CA LEU A 61 -4.57 13.84 0.17
C LEU A 61 -3.06 13.73 0.16
N TYR A 62 -2.40 14.13 1.24
CA TYR A 62 -0.94 14.10 1.26
C TYR A 62 -0.39 12.68 1.26
N ASP A 63 -1.23 11.67 1.47
CA ASP A 63 -0.77 10.30 1.43
C ASP A 63 -0.71 9.76 0.00
N VAL A 64 -1.42 10.39 -0.93
CA VAL A 64 -1.59 9.85 -2.27
C VAL A 64 -0.29 9.65 -3.03
N PRO A 65 0.67 10.57 -2.99
CA PRO A 65 1.90 10.35 -3.77
C PRO A 65 2.65 9.08 -3.41
N GLU A 66 2.70 8.73 -2.13
CA GLU A 66 3.39 7.51 -1.72
C GLU A 66 2.61 6.27 -2.16
N LEU A 67 1.29 6.36 -2.11
CA LEU A 67 0.47 5.24 -2.55
C LEU A 67 0.61 5.03 -4.06
N LYS A 68 0.69 6.11 -4.82
CA LYS A 68 0.87 6.00 -6.25
C LYS A 68 2.17 5.28 -6.59
N LYS A 69 3.22 5.57 -5.84
CA LYS A 69 4.50 4.93 -6.08
C LYS A 69 4.38 3.42 -5.98
N GLU A 70 3.61 2.94 -5.02
CA GLU A 70 3.47 1.50 -4.83
C GLU A 70 2.72 0.88 -6.00
N ILE A 71 1.72 1.56 -6.51
CA ILE A 71 0.95 1.04 -7.63
C ILE A 71 1.84 0.99 -8.87
N TYR A 72 2.63 2.04 -9.12
CA TYR A 72 3.53 2.04 -10.25
C TYR A 72 4.64 1.00 -10.10
N ALA A 73 5.00 0.68 -8.87
CA ALA A 73 6.01 -0.33 -8.62
C ALA A 73 5.47 -1.75 -8.81
N GLY A 74 4.17 -1.88 -9.07
CA GLY A 74 3.58 -3.19 -9.31
C GLY A 74 3.04 -3.87 -8.08
N ASN A 75 2.74 -3.11 -7.04
CA ASN A 75 2.22 -3.68 -5.80
C ASN A 75 0.73 -3.40 -5.64
N MET A 76 0.07 -4.25 -4.86
CA MET A 76 -1.33 -4.09 -4.56
C MET A 76 -1.45 -3.37 -3.23
N LEU A 77 -2.45 -2.52 -3.10
CA LEU A 77 -2.69 -1.81 -1.85
C LEU A 77 -4.03 -2.20 -1.25
N ILE A 78 -4.04 -2.37 0.06
CA ILE A 78 -5.28 -2.48 0.82
C ILE A 78 -5.27 -1.28 1.76
N LEU A 79 -6.20 -0.37 1.57
CA LEU A 79 -6.22 0.88 2.31
C LEU A 79 -7.37 0.96 3.28
N ASP A 80 -7.09 1.38 4.49
CA ASP A 80 -8.11 1.67 5.47
C ASP A 80 -8.36 3.17 5.37
N VAL A 81 -9.59 3.56 5.08
CA VAL A 81 -9.92 4.96 4.91
C VAL A 81 -10.71 5.53 6.07
N SER A 82 -10.85 4.79 7.15
CA SER A 82 -11.69 5.24 8.25
C SER A 82 -11.23 6.58 8.82
N LEU A 83 -9.93 6.83 8.85
CA LEU A 83 -9.44 8.08 9.40
C LEU A 83 -9.65 9.27 8.45
N ALA A 84 -9.93 9.02 7.18
CA ALA A 84 -10.14 10.09 6.24
C ALA A 84 -11.60 10.46 6.07
N LYS A 85 -12.51 9.73 6.72
CA LYS A 85 -13.93 9.96 6.51
C LYS A 85 -14.44 11.27 7.08
N HIS A 86 -13.67 11.88 7.95
CA HIS A 86 -14.09 13.17 8.51
C HIS A 86 -14.02 14.29 7.46
N ASP A 87 -13.31 14.07 6.37
CA ASP A 87 -13.21 15.07 5.34
C ASP A 87 -13.55 14.41 4.00
N LYS A 88 -14.83 14.41 3.68
CA LYS A 88 -15.29 13.71 2.51
C LYS A 88 -14.77 14.25 1.22
N VAL A 89 -14.55 15.55 1.14
CA VAL A 89 -14.07 16.16 -0.08
C VAL A 89 -12.65 15.67 -0.37
N SER A 90 -11.78 15.67 0.64
CA SER A 90 -10.43 15.19 0.47
C SER A 90 -10.39 13.71 0.16
N LEU A 91 -11.25 12.94 0.81
CA LEU A 91 -11.30 11.51 0.58
C LEU A 91 -11.72 11.21 -0.86
N GLU A 92 -12.72 11.92 -1.36
CA GLU A 92 -13.18 11.71 -2.71
C GLU A 92 -12.10 12.08 -3.73
N LYS A 93 -11.36 13.14 -3.47
CA LYS A 93 -10.29 13.52 -4.36
C LYS A 93 -9.18 12.48 -4.36
N ALA A 94 -8.85 11.96 -3.19
CA ALA A 94 -7.82 10.95 -3.07
C ALA A 94 -8.22 9.69 -3.83
N ILE A 95 -9.46 9.26 -3.69
CA ILE A 95 -9.96 8.08 -4.37
C ILE A 95 -9.97 8.30 -5.88
N LYS A 96 -10.33 9.50 -6.32
CA LYS A 96 -10.32 9.81 -7.71
C LYS A 96 -8.93 9.75 -8.29
N ASP A 97 -7.94 10.26 -7.56
CA ASP A 97 -6.56 10.20 -8.00
C ASP A 97 -6.08 8.77 -8.09
N LEU A 98 -6.39 7.95 -7.10
CA LEU A 98 -5.98 6.56 -7.11
C LEU A 98 -6.66 5.79 -8.22
N LYS A 99 -7.91 6.12 -8.51
CA LYS A 99 -8.63 5.48 -9.59
C LYS A 99 -7.98 5.81 -10.93
N ARG A 100 -7.55 7.05 -11.09
CA ARG A 100 -6.88 7.46 -12.32
C ARG A 100 -5.58 6.69 -12.52
N VAL A 101 -4.81 6.54 -11.44
CA VAL A 101 -3.56 5.79 -11.51
C VAL A 101 -3.83 4.34 -11.82
N ALA A 102 -4.83 3.74 -11.17
CA ALA A 102 -5.18 2.35 -11.43
C ALA A 102 -5.55 2.15 -12.90
N MET A 103 -6.29 3.09 -13.46
CA MET A 103 -6.65 3.00 -14.87
C MET A 103 -5.43 3.18 -15.76
N ASP A 104 -4.54 4.11 -15.42
CA ASP A 104 -3.35 4.36 -16.21
C ASP A 104 -2.45 3.13 -16.30
N VAL A 105 -2.37 2.35 -15.25
CA VAL A 105 -1.53 1.16 -15.27
C VAL A 105 -2.30 -0.10 -15.65
N ASN A 106 -3.57 0.04 -16.00
CA ASN A 106 -4.42 -1.08 -16.35
C ASN A 106 -4.58 -2.02 -15.16
N GLY A 107 -4.72 -1.45 -13.98
CA GLY A 107 -5.07 -2.18 -12.77
C GLY A 107 -6.54 -2.05 -12.48
N ASP A 108 -6.88 -1.97 -11.20
CA ASP A 108 -8.29 -1.87 -10.80
C ASP A 108 -8.38 -1.24 -9.42
N ILE A 109 -9.57 -0.85 -9.02
CA ILE A 109 -9.80 -0.30 -7.69
C ILE A 109 -11.22 -0.62 -7.27
N ALA A 110 -11.42 -1.00 -6.04
CA ALA A 110 -12.75 -1.30 -5.52
C ALA A 110 -12.81 -1.08 -4.01
N GLY A 111 -13.98 -0.68 -3.53
CA GLY A 111 -14.21 -0.59 -2.10
C GLY A 111 -14.64 -1.92 -1.54
N ILE A 112 -14.25 -2.20 -0.31
CA ILE A 112 -14.66 -3.40 0.37
C ILE A 112 -15.24 -2.98 1.71
N GLY A 113 -16.51 -3.30 1.94
CA GLY A 113 -17.16 -2.87 3.16
C GLY A 113 -17.22 -1.36 3.22
N ASP A 114 -17.19 -0.83 4.43
CA ASP A 114 -17.35 0.60 4.61
C ASP A 114 -16.05 1.36 4.71
N ASN A 115 -14.98 0.69 5.04
CA ASN A 115 -13.75 1.37 5.37
C ASN A 115 -12.52 0.96 4.61
N GLN A 116 -12.63 0.07 3.65
CA GLN A 116 -11.44 -0.41 2.96
C GLN A 116 -11.53 -0.25 1.46
N ILE A 117 -10.40 -0.01 0.84
CA ILE A 117 -10.30 0.11 -0.60
C ILE A 117 -9.13 -0.74 -1.05
N ILE A 118 -9.32 -1.50 -2.11
CA ILE A 118 -8.24 -2.27 -2.71
C ILE A 118 -7.86 -1.61 -4.01
N VAL A 119 -6.57 -1.43 -4.24
CA VAL A 119 -6.05 -0.90 -5.50
C VAL A 119 -5.05 -1.89 -6.03
N THR A 120 -5.21 -2.29 -7.27
CA THR A 120 -4.36 -3.31 -7.86
C THR A 120 -3.47 -2.74 -8.94
N PRO A 121 -2.32 -3.37 -9.18
CA PRO A 121 -1.39 -2.90 -10.20
C PRO A 121 -1.71 -3.49 -11.55
N THR A 122 -0.82 -3.28 -12.51
CA THR A 122 -1.01 -3.70 -13.89
C THR A 122 -1.39 -5.17 -14.00
N GLY A 123 -2.44 -5.41 -14.73
CA GLY A 123 -2.84 -6.78 -15.04
C GLY A 123 -3.60 -7.52 -13.96
N VAL A 124 -3.84 -6.88 -12.84
CA VAL A 124 -4.56 -7.53 -11.74
C VAL A 124 -5.94 -6.90 -11.65
N LYS A 125 -6.96 -7.68 -11.84
CA LYS A 125 -8.33 -7.17 -11.83
C LYS A 125 -9.09 -7.72 -10.63
N ILE A 126 -10.04 -6.96 -10.15
CA ILE A 126 -10.85 -7.35 -9.01
C ILE A 126 -12.16 -7.89 -9.55
N GLU A 127 -12.45 -9.13 -9.20
CA GLU A 127 -13.71 -9.69 -9.60
C GLU A 127 -14.74 -9.31 -8.56
N ARG A 128 -15.73 -8.55 -8.97
CA ARG A 128 -16.66 -7.96 -8.00
C ARG A 128 -17.83 -8.86 -7.64
N LYS A 129 -17.93 -9.97 -8.31
CA LYS A 129 -19.00 -10.88 -7.99
C LYS A 129 -18.61 -11.66 -6.76
N LYS A 130 -19.41 -11.64 -5.73
CA LYS A 130 -19.09 -12.37 -4.52
C LYS A 130 -19.24 -13.85 -4.75
N MET A 131 -18.30 -14.60 -4.25
CA MET A 131 -18.42 -16.04 -4.27
C MET A 131 -19.34 -16.42 -3.14
N LYS A 132 -20.26 -17.35 -3.39
CA LYS A 132 -21.17 -17.77 -2.37
C LYS A 132 -20.64 -19.02 -1.71
N SER A 133 -20.83 -19.12 -0.40
CA SER A 133 -20.47 -20.34 0.25
C SER A 133 -21.56 -21.34 -0.10
N SER A 134 -21.20 -22.58 -0.15
CA SER A 134 -22.12 -23.57 -0.61
C SER A 134 -22.89 -24.15 0.51
N SER A 135 -23.30 -23.63 1.43
CA SER A 135 -24.05 -24.30 2.49
C SER A 135 -25.53 -24.26 2.26
#